data_0a0d15d067570a0b44da2dc73cb36c15
#
_entry.id   0a0d15d067570a0b44da2dc73cb36c15
#
_cell.length_a   1.000
_cell.length_b   1.000
_cell.length_c   1.000
_cell.angle_alpha   90.00
_cell.angle_beta   90.00
_cell.angle_gamma   90.00
#
_symmetry.space_group_name_H-M   'P 1'
#
loop_
_entity.id
_entity.type
_entity.pdbx_description
1 polymer ?
#
loop_
_entity_poly.entity_id
_entity_poly.type
_entity_poly.pdbx_seq_one_letter_code
_entity_poly.pdbx_strand_id
1 'polypeptide(L)' 'MEVFTVKEWEENFDSLLERVENGEHIGIMGDDGKAAVMIPADDELLRIYTENNNEAS' A
#
# COMPACT_ATOMS: atom_id res chain seq x y z
N MET A 1 9.30 -10.28 0.87
CA MET A 1 8.22 -9.36 1.28
C MET A 1 7.58 -9.88 2.56
N GLU A 2 7.44 -9.01 3.53
CA GLU A 2 6.79 -9.38 4.77
C GLU A 2 5.28 -9.17 4.65
N VAL A 3 4.50 -10.10 5.18
CA VAL A 3 3.03 -10.07 5.05
C VAL A 3 2.40 -9.87 6.42
N PHE A 4 1.44 -8.96 6.49
CA PHE A 4 0.72 -8.65 7.72
C PHE A 4 -0.78 -8.87 7.53
N THR A 5 -1.49 -9.11 8.63
CA THR A 5 -2.94 -9.11 8.60
C THR A 5 -3.43 -7.66 8.55
N VAL A 6 -4.70 -7.47 8.17
CA VAL A 6 -5.29 -6.13 8.17
C VAL A 6 -5.21 -5.51 9.56
N LYS A 7 -5.45 -6.31 10.59
CA LYS A 7 -5.39 -5.80 11.96
C LYS A 7 -3.99 -5.32 12.31
N GLU A 8 -2.96 -6.11 11.99
CA GLU A 8 -1.58 -5.72 12.24
C GLU A 8 -1.20 -4.47 11.44
N TRP A 9 -1.66 -4.40 10.21
CA TRP A 9 -1.42 -3.25 9.35
C TRP A 9 -2.04 -1.98 9.93
N GLU A 10 -3.27 -2.06 10.41
CA GLU A 10 -3.94 -0.91 11.02
C GLU A 10 -3.23 -0.46 12.29
N GLU A 11 -2.80 -1.41 13.12
CA GLU A 11 -2.14 -1.10 14.38
C GLU A 11 -0.75 -0.49 14.19
N ASN A 12 -0.09 -0.85 13.09
CA ASN A 12 1.29 -0.43 12.81
C ASN A 12 1.41 0.43 11.57
N PHE A 13 0.33 1.07 11.17
CA PHE A 13 0.27 1.76 9.89
C PHE A 13 1.41 2.76 9.69
N ASP A 14 1.66 3.61 10.68
CA ASP A 14 2.69 4.64 10.55
C ASP A 14 4.08 4.02 10.37
N SER A 15 4.39 2.98 11.12
CA SER A 15 5.66 2.29 11.00
C SER A 15 5.81 1.58 9.66
N LEU A 16 4.73 0.94 9.20
CA LEU A 16 4.75 0.24 7.92
C LEU A 16 4.86 1.22 6.76
N LEU A 17 4.18 2.35 6.87
CA LEU A 17 4.26 3.38 5.84
C LEU A 17 5.68 3.92 5.73
N GLU A 18 6.34 4.13 6.86
CA GLU A 18 7.73 4.58 6.85
C GLU A 18 8.64 3.57 6.17
N ARG A 19 8.43 2.29 6.42
CA ARG A 19 9.21 1.24 5.76
C ARG A 19 8.99 1.25 4.25
N VAL A 20 7.74 1.46 3.83
CA VAL A 20 7.43 1.54 2.40
C VAL A 20 8.10 2.76 1.78
N GLU A 21 8.10 3.88 2.48
CA GLU A 21 8.79 5.09 2.00
C GLU A 21 10.29 4.86 1.83
N ASN A 22 10.85 3.95 2.60
CA ASN A 22 12.26 3.59 2.50
C ASN A 22 12.54 2.55 1.42
N GLY A 23 11.53 2.17 0.66
CA GLY A 23 11.69 1.27 -0.47
C GLY A 23 11.25 -0.16 -0.23
N GLU A 24 10.71 -0.48 0.94
CA GLU A 24 10.25 -1.84 1.23
C GLU A 24 8.86 -2.09 0.65
N HIS A 25 8.59 -3.35 0.33
CA HIS A 25 7.27 -3.78 -0.11
C HIS A 25 6.61 -4.55 1.03
N ILE A 26 5.39 -4.18 1.37
CA ILE A 26 4.63 -4.77 2.47
C ILE A 26 3.38 -5.44 1.93
N GLY A 27 3.19 -6.71 2.27
CA GLY A 27 1.98 -7.43 1.90
C GLY A 27 0.92 -7.33 3.00
N ILE A 28 -0.34 -7.30 2.60
CA ILE A 28 -1.47 -7.25 3.52
C ILE A 28 -2.47 -8.32 3.13
N MET A 29 -2.85 -9.16 4.10
CA MET A 29 -3.80 -10.24 3.86
C MET A 29 -5.07 -10.00 4.67
N GLY A 30 -6.19 -9.95 3.98
CA GLY A 30 -7.49 -9.79 4.61
C GLY A 30 -8.08 -11.12 5.08
N ASP A 31 -9.07 -11.05 5.96
CA ASP A 31 -9.73 -12.23 6.50
C ASP A 31 -10.49 -13.02 5.44
N ASP A 32 -10.89 -12.35 4.38
CA ASP A 32 -11.62 -12.99 3.28
C ASP A 32 -10.69 -13.61 2.24
N GLY A 33 -9.41 -13.68 2.51
CA GLY A 33 -8.42 -14.23 1.60
C GLY A 33 -7.92 -13.27 0.53
N LYS A 34 -8.42 -12.05 0.54
CA LYS A 34 -7.93 -11.04 -0.39
C LYS A 34 -6.60 -10.48 0.10
N ALA A 35 -5.76 -10.09 -0.84
CA ALA A 35 -4.45 -9.57 -0.52
C ALA A 35 -4.17 -8.27 -1.26
N ALA A 36 -3.34 -7.45 -0.66
CA ALA A 36 -2.90 -6.20 -1.26
C ALA A 36 -1.41 -6.02 -0.98
N VAL A 37 -0.77 -5.13 -1.70
CA VAL A 37 0.64 -4.83 -1.49
C VAL A 37 0.81 -3.32 -1.44
N MET A 38 1.56 -2.86 -0.42
CA MET A 38 1.98 -1.46 -0.35
C MET A 38 3.36 -1.36 -0.99
N ILE A 39 3.51 -0.45 -1.93
CA ILE A 39 4.78 -0.18 -2.59
C ILE A 39 5.03 1.32 -2.58
N PRO A 40 6.29 1.75 -2.69
CA PRO A 40 6.57 3.18 -2.79
C PRO A 40 5.93 3.76 -4.04
N ALA A 41 5.28 4.91 -3.90
CA ALA A 41 4.71 5.63 -5.04
C ALA A 41 5.69 6.71 -5.47
N ASP A 42 6.11 6.68 -6.73
CA ASP A 42 6.95 7.74 -7.27
C ASP A 42 6.09 8.73 -8.06
N ASP A 43 6.72 9.80 -8.53
CA ASP A 43 5.99 10.85 -9.23
C ASP A 43 5.29 10.34 -10.48
N GLU A 44 5.93 9.44 -11.18
CA GLU A 44 5.36 8.89 -12.41
C GLU A 44 4.13 8.04 -12.10
N LEU A 45 4.21 7.21 -11.07
CA LEU A 45 3.11 6.37 -10.64
C LEU A 45 1.94 7.22 -10.17
N LEU A 46 2.21 8.25 -9.38
CA LEU A 46 1.17 9.16 -8.90
C LEU A 46 0.49 9.88 -10.05
N ARG A 47 1.26 10.26 -11.06
CA ARG A 47 0.70 10.91 -12.23
C ARG A 47 -0.26 10.00 -12.98
N ILE A 48 0.11 8.73 -13.14
CA ILE A 48 -0.74 7.76 -13.81
C ILE A 48 -2.05 7.57 -13.06
N TYR A 49 -1.99 7.44 -11.75
CA TYR A 49 -3.19 7.28 -10.95
C TYR A 49 -4.07 8.53 -11.01
N THR A 50 -3.47 9.69 -10.98
CA THR A 50 -4.22 10.95 -11.04
C THR A 50 -4.97 11.06 -12.36
N GLU A 51 -4.33 10.73 -13.46
CA GLU A 51 -4.95 10.78 -14.78
C GLU A 51 -6.11 9.80 -14.89
N ASN A 52 -5.94 8.60 -14.35
CA ASN A 52 -6.97 7.58 -14.41
C ASN A 52 -8.15 7.87 -13.50
N ASN A 53 -7.89 8.49 -12.36
CA ASN A 53 -8.92 8.74 -11.36
C ASN A 53 -9.74 9.98 -11.64
N ASN A 54 -9.26 10.88 -12.48
CA ASN A 54 -9.99 12.10 -12.82
C ASN A 54 -11.36 11.82 -13.39
N GLU A 55 -11.49 10.77 -14.14
CA GLU A 55 -12.73 10.42 -14.77
C GLU A 55 -13.71 9.75 -13.83
N ALA A 56 -13.19 9.12 -12.80
CA ALA A 56 -13.99 8.39 -11.84
C ALA A 56 -14.66 9.29 -10.81
N SER A 57 -14.17 10.48 -10.65
CA SER A 57 -14.67 11.41 -9.62
C SER A 57 -15.81 12.29 -10.06
#